data_80d13c9acc8463e6850302b40168eed3
#
_entry.id   80d13c9acc8463e6850302b40168eed3
#
_cell.length_a   1.000
_cell.length_b   1.000
_cell.length_c   1.000
_cell.angle_alpha   90.00
_cell.angle_beta   90.00
_cell.angle_gamma   90.00
#
_symmetry.space_group_name_H-M   'P 1'
#
loop_
_entity.id
_entity.type
_entity.pdbx_description
1 polymer ?
#
loop_
_entity_poly.entity_id
_entity_poly.type
_entity_poly.pdbx_seq_one_letter_code
_entity_poly.pdbx_strand_id
1 'polypeptide(L)'
;MTTADAPDADRIAELLLHHQAVQVRPRDPFTWSSGRVAPIYCDNRLLLSSATARNTVQRGFVKHCIAASWQPDVVAGTATAGIPHATSLADRLGTGLAYVRSAAKAHGRQRRIEGRIPDDASVLVVEDLVATGGSALDAVQAVRNAGGHVLGVLAIFAYDFDATRTAFADAQCPLHVLTTFPTVADVAVSSGRLDADARQLLADWHQAPADWASSV
;
A
#
# COMPACT_ATOMS: atom_id res chain seq x y z
N MET A 1 0.86 -24.22 1.80
CA MET A 1 1.73 -23.39 2.69
C MET A 1 0.98 -23.21 3.99
N THR A 2 1.53 -23.62 5.11
CA THR A 2 0.91 -23.46 6.43
C THR A 2 0.91 -21.98 6.82
N THR A 3 -0.18 -21.50 7.36
CA THR A 3 -0.41 -20.11 7.79
C THR A 3 0.60 -19.60 8.84
N ALA A 4 1.36 -20.51 9.49
CA ALA A 4 2.38 -20.20 10.51
C ALA A 4 3.59 -19.40 10.01
N ASP A 5 3.84 -19.41 8.70
CA ASP A 5 5.04 -18.79 8.09
C ASP A 5 4.80 -17.44 7.40
N ALA A 6 3.56 -16.92 7.43
CA ALA A 6 3.28 -15.63 6.81
C ALA A 6 3.66 -14.49 7.77
N PRO A 7 4.28 -13.41 7.25
CA PRO A 7 4.66 -12.27 8.07
C PRO A 7 3.41 -11.60 8.67
N ASP A 8 3.50 -11.25 9.95
CA ASP A 8 2.54 -10.38 10.62
C ASP A 8 2.84 -8.89 10.37
N ALA A 9 1.97 -8.00 10.83
CA ALA A 9 2.10 -6.57 10.59
C ALA A 9 3.37 -5.98 11.21
N ASP A 10 3.77 -6.44 12.40
CA ASP A 10 4.97 -5.98 13.10
C ASP A 10 6.23 -6.36 12.32
N ARG A 11 6.28 -7.58 11.80
CA ARG A 11 7.43 -8.05 10.99
C ARG A 11 7.55 -7.29 9.67
N ILE A 12 6.43 -6.89 9.06
CA ILE A 12 6.46 -6.00 7.88
C ILE A 12 6.93 -4.61 8.29
N ALA A 13 6.47 -4.08 9.43
CA ALA A 13 6.92 -2.79 9.95
C ALA A 13 8.44 -2.78 10.21
N GLU A 14 8.98 -3.83 10.85
CA GLU A 14 10.43 -4.01 11.02
C GLU A 14 11.18 -4.05 9.70
N LEU A 15 10.63 -4.77 8.70
CA LEU A 15 11.20 -4.84 7.35
C LEU A 15 11.29 -3.46 6.71
N LEU A 16 10.21 -2.66 6.79
CA LEU A 16 10.17 -1.31 6.24
C LEU A 16 11.19 -0.39 6.91
N LEU A 17 11.29 -0.44 8.24
CA LEU A 17 12.27 0.34 9.01
C LEU A 17 13.71 -0.10 8.72
N HIS A 18 13.97 -1.42 8.64
CA HIS A 18 15.30 -1.97 8.36
C HIS A 18 15.81 -1.56 6.97
N HIS A 19 14.96 -1.61 5.96
CA HIS A 19 15.30 -1.21 4.60
C HIS A 19 15.20 0.31 4.36
N GLN A 20 14.92 1.10 5.40
CA GLN A 20 14.68 2.55 5.31
C GLN A 20 13.56 2.91 4.30
N ALA A 21 12.72 1.94 3.94
CA ALA A 21 11.52 2.16 3.14
C ALA A 21 10.51 3.05 3.87
N VAL A 22 10.50 2.98 5.20
CA VAL A 22 9.85 3.96 6.08
C VAL A 22 10.90 4.55 7.00
N GLN A 23 10.93 5.88 7.06
CA GLN A 23 11.76 6.65 7.97
C GLN A 23 10.86 7.50 8.86
N VAL A 24 11.13 7.50 10.17
CA VAL A 24 10.33 8.22 11.17
C VAL A 24 11.21 9.20 11.92
N ARG A 25 10.88 10.50 11.85
CA ARG A 25 11.65 11.61 12.44
C ARG A 25 10.70 12.61 13.08
N PRO A 26 10.17 12.36 14.27
CA PRO A 26 9.17 13.24 14.87
C PRO A 26 9.73 14.61 15.32
N ARG A 27 11.05 14.72 15.59
CA ARG A 27 11.71 15.96 16.01
C ARG A 27 12.49 16.68 14.89
N ASP A 28 12.67 16.01 13.74
CA ASP A 28 13.33 16.55 12.53
C ASP A 28 12.52 16.11 11.31
N PRO A 29 11.30 16.65 11.14
CA PRO A 29 10.32 16.16 10.19
C PRO A 29 10.72 16.41 8.74
N PHE A 30 10.09 15.64 7.84
CA PHE A 30 10.23 15.78 6.39
C PHE A 30 9.27 16.85 5.87
N THR A 31 9.67 17.52 4.79
CA THR A 31 8.74 18.31 3.97
C THR A 31 8.43 17.51 2.70
N TRP A 32 7.17 17.09 2.54
CA TRP A 32 6.73 16.39 1.34
C TRP A 32 6.66 17.32 0.12
N SER A 33 6.60 16.75 -1.08
CA SER A 33 6.47 17.51 -2.33
C SER A 33 5.23 18.40 -2.39
N SER A 34 4.20 18.08 -1.60
CA SER A 34 3.00 18.92 -1.42
C SER A 34 3.23 20.14 -0.52
N GLY A 35 4.42 20.30 0.07
CA GLY A 35 4.73 21.31 1.08
C GLY A 35 4.29 20.93 2.50
N ARG A 36 3.62 19.79 2.70
CA ARG A 36 3.20 19.33 4.03
C ARG A 36 4.40 18.83 4.84
N VAL A 37 4.46 19.27 6.10
CA VAL A 37 5.43 18.77 7.08
C VAL A 37 4.88 17.48 7.71
N ALA A 38 5.72 16.44 7.79
CA ALA A 38 5.33 15.14 8.32
C ALA A 38 6.50 14.43 9.02
N PRO A 39 6.26 13.76 10.16
CA PRO A 39 7.31 13.05 10.90
C PRO A 39 7.71 11.73 10.24
N ILE A 40 7.16 11.41 9.10
CA ILE A 40 7.37 10.16 8.37
C ILE A 40 7.56 10.42 6.88
N TYR A 41 8.42 9.61 6.28
CA TYR A 41 8.59 9.48 4.84
C TYR A 41 8.55 8.00 4.47
N CYS A 42 7.83 7.66 3.38
CA CYS A 42 7.72 6.29 2.89
C CYS A 42 8.13 6.22 1.41
N ASP A 43 9.05 5.28 1.11
CA ASP A 43 9.44 4.89 -0.24
C ASP A 43 9.61 3.36 -0.32
N ASN A 44 8.52 2.67 -0.58
CA ASN A 44 8.50 1.21 -0.68
C ASN A 44 9.30 0.66 -1.88
N ARG A 45 9.68 1.51 -2.82
CA ARG A 45 10.54 1.11 -3.97
C ARG A 45 11.90 0.61 -3.52
N LEU A 46 12.38 1.03 -2.34
CA LEU A 46 13.63 0.54 -1.75
C LEU A 46 13.60 -0.97 -1.47
N LEU A 47 12.43 -1.56 -1.23
CA LEU A 47 12.26 -3.00 -1.04
C LEU A 47 12.59 -3.80 -2.31
N LEU A 48 12.52 -3.18 -3.49
CA LEU A 48 12.73 -3.86 -4.76
C LEU A 48 14.17 -4.37 -4.92
N SER A 49 15.14 -3.74 -4.27
CA SER A 49 16.55 -4.15 -4.29
C SER A 49 16.83 -5.45 -3.52
N SER A 50 15.94 -5.85 -2.58
CA SER A 50 16.12 -7.03 -1.73
C SER A 50 15.18 -8.18 -2.12
N ALA A 51 15.75 -9.30 -2.55
CA ALA A 51 14.96 -10.50 -2.86
C ALA A 51 14.19 -11.01 -1.62
N THR A 52 14.83 -10.96 -0.44
CA THR A 52 14.20 -11.36 0.83
C THR A 52 13.01 -10.45 1.17
N ALA A 53 13.17 -9.13 1.02
CA ALA A 53 12.08 -8.18 1.26
C ALA A 53 10.91 -8.42 0.31
N ARG A 54 11.17 -8.54 -1.00
CA ARG A 54 10.12 -8.85 -1.98
C ARG A 54 9.39 -10.15 -1.64
N ASN A 55 10.12 -11.23 -1.30
CA ASN A 55 9.51 -12.49 -0.92
C ASN A 55 8.66 -12.39 0.34
N THR A 56 9.07 -11.59 1.33
CA THR A 56 8.31 -11.36 2.56
C THR A 56 7.00 -10.64 2.26
N VAL A 57 7.03 -9.58 1.46
CA VAL A 57 5.84 -8.87 1.00
C VAL A 57 4.89 -9.81 0.25
N GLN A 58 5.41 -10.61 -0.69
CA GLN A 58 4.59 -11.53 -1.48
C GLN A 58 3.90 -12.61 -0.61
N ARG A 59 4.59 -13.14 0.41
CA ARG A 59 3.99 -14.08 1.37
C ARG A 59 2.84 -13.43 2.14
N GLY A 60 3.00 -12.16 2.53
CA GLY A 60 1.95 -11.38 3.15
C GLY A 60 0.72 -11.23 2.24
N PHE A 61 0.92 -10.85 1.00
CA PHE A 61 -0.16 -10.71 0.02
C PHE A 61 -0.91 -12.02 -0.22
N VAL A 62 -0.19 -13.11 -0.43
CA VAL A 62 -0.81 -14.44 -0.58
C VAL A 62 -1.63 -14.84 0.66
N LYS A 63 -1.11 -14.54 1.88
CA LYS A 63 -1.87 -14.79 3.12
C LYS A 63 -3.20 -14.02 3.12
N HIS A 64 -3.19 -12.75 2.73
CA HIS A 64 -4.42 -11.95 2.66
C HIS A 64 -5.39 -12.49 1.61
N CYS A 65 -4.91 -12.91 0.44
CA CYS A 65 -5.76 -13.55 -0.56
C CYS A 65 -6.44 -14.80 -0.01
N ILE A 66 -5.68 -15.66 0.70
CA ILE A 66 -6.23 -16.88 1.31
C ILE A 66 -7.27 -16.53 2.40
N ALA A 67 -6.95 -15.61 3.30
CA ALA A 67 -7.82 -15.23 4.40
C ALA A 67 -9.14 -14.60 3.92
N ALA A 68 -9.10 -13.84 2.83
CA ALA A 68 -10.27 -13.20 2.22
C ALA A 68 -10.97 -14.11 1.19
N SER A 69 -10.45 -15.31 0.95
CA SER A 69 -10.93 -16.20 -0.13
C SER A 69 -10.91 -15.54 -1.53
N TRP A 70 -9.95 -14.66 -1.77
CA TRP A 70 -9.81 -13.97 -3.05
C TRP A 70 -9.08 -14.85 -4.08
N GLN A 71 -9.74 -15.08 -5.19
CA GLN A 71 -9.22 -15.84 -6.33
C GLN A 71 -9.33 -14.95 -7.58
N PRO A 72 -8.37 -14.03 -7.78
CA PRO A 72 -8.43 -13.13 -8.93
C PRO A 72 -8.10 -13.85 -10.24
N ASP A 73 -8.81 -13.51 -11.32
CA ASP A 73 -8.42 -13.86 -12.69
C ASP A 73 -7.27 -12.97 -13.16
N VAL A 74 -7.22 -11.73 -12.67
CA VAL A 74 -6.20 -10.72 -13.02
C VAL A 74 -5.74 -9.98 -11.77
N VAL A 75 -4.42 -9.80 -11.65
CA VAL A 75 -3.82 -8.85 -10.69
C VAL A 75 -3.49 -7.56 -11.44
N ALA A 76 -3.95 -6.42 -10.93
CA ALA A 76 -3.76 -5.11 -11.55
C ALA A 76 -2.90 -4.20 -10.66
N GLY A 77 -1.67 -3.90 -11.09
CA GLY A 77 -0.78 -2.98 -10.34
C GLY A 77 -1.09 -1.51 -10.62
N THR A 78 -1.05 -0.67 -9.62
CA THR A 78 -1.07 0.78 -9.80
C THR A 78 0.30 1.27 -10.31
N ALA A 79 0.30 2.05 -11.37
CA ALA A 79 1.56 2.63 -11.85
C ALA A 79 2.00 3.79 -10.95
N THR A 80 3.26 3.79 -10.51
CA THR A 80 4.36 2.96 -11.00
C THR A 80 4.77 1.89 -9.98
N ALA A 81 4.69 2.18 -8.69
CA ALA A 81 5.32 1.37 -7.64
C ALA A 81 4.54 0.08 -7.31
N GLY A 82 3.24 0.02 -7.60
CA GLY A 82 2.44 -1.20 -7.47
C GLY A 82 2.77 -2.28 -8.50
N ILE A 83 3.29 -1.90 -9.70
CA ILE A 83 3.53 -2.84 -10.80
C ILE A 83 4.46 -4.00 -10.43
N PRO A 84 5.66 -3.79 -9.85
CA PRO A 84 6.56 -4.89 -9.50
C PRO A 84 5.94 -5.90 -8.53
N HIS A 85 5.17 -5.39 -7.57
CA HIS A 85 4.49 -6.21 -6.57
C HIS A 85 3.33 -7.00 -7.19
N ALA A 86 2.55 -6.37 -8.07
CA ALA A 86 1.49 -7.02 -8.81
C ALA A 86 2.02 -8.13 -9.72
N THR A 87 3.13 -7.88 -10.43
CA THR A 87 3.80 -8.88 -11.28
C THR A 87 4.19 -10.11 -10.47
N SER A 88 4.90 -9.90 -9.35
CA SER A 88 5.32 -11.02 -8.50
C SER A 88 4.14 -11.76 -7.88
N LEU A 89 3.03 -11.09 -7.58
CA LEU A 89 1.83 -11.74 -7.05
C LEU A 89 1.09 -12.54 -8.14
N ALA A 90 0.94 -11.98 -9.34
CA ALA A 90 0.33 -12.67 -10.48
C ALA A 90 1.08 -13.97 -10.80
N ASP A 91 2.43 -13.93 -10.84
CA ASP A 91 3.26 -15.12 -11.06
C ASP A 91 3.02 -16.19 -9.98
N ARG A 92 2.91 -15.78 -8.69
CA ARG A 92 2.67 -16.72 -7.58
C ARG A 92 1.28 -17.34 -7.60
N LEU A 93 0.27 -16.59 -8.05
CA LEU A 93 -1.11 -17.04 -8.15
C LEU A 93 -1.40 -17.76 -9.47
N GLY A 94 -0.51 -17.62 -10.47
CA GLY A 94 -0.73 -18.18 -11.82
C GLY A 94 -1.86 -17.47 -12.58
N THR A 95 -2.01 -16.14 -12.39
CA THR A 95 -3.13 -15.34 -12.92
C THR A 95 -2.66 -14.34 -13.97
N GLY A 96 -3.62 -13.68 -14.65
CA GLY A 96 -3.34 -12.57 -15.55
C GLY A 96 -2.73 -11.35 -14.83
N LEU A 97 -1.99 -10.53 -15.59
CA LEU A 97 -1.41 -9.29 -15.14
C LEU A 97 -1.88 -8.12 -15.99
N ALA A 98 -2.28 -7.03 -15.35
CA ALA A 98 -2.49 -5.72 -15.93
C ALA A 98 -1.87 -4.64 -15.06
N TYR A 99 -1.77 -3.40 -15.55
CA TYR A 99 -1.49 -2.26 -14.67
C TYR A 99 -2.29 -1.02 -15.07
N VAL A 100 -2.57 -0.18 -14.08
CA VAL A 100 -3.38 1.02 -14.23
C VAL A 100 -2.49 2.25 -14.13
N ARG A 101 -2.49 3.08 -15.18
CA ARG A 101 -1.74 4.34 -15.24
C ARG A 101 -2.47 5.45 -14.47
N SER A 102 -1.71 6.36 -13.90
CA SER A 102 -2.25 7.55 -13.21
C SER A 102 -3.03 8.48 -14.16
N ALA A 103 -2.61 8.56 -15.43
CA ALA A 103 -3.28 9.36 -16.45
C ALA A 103 -3.50 8.56 -17.75
N ALA A 104 -4.54 8.92 -18.50
CA ALA A 104 -4.76 8.39 -19.84
C ALA A 104 -3.66 8.84 -20.82
N LYS A 105 -3.42 8.05 -21.90
CA LYS A 105 -2.49 8.46 -22.98
C LYS A 105 -3.03 9.71 -23.67
N ALA A 106 -2.16 10.69 -23.94
CA ALA A 106 -2.50 11.91 -24.68
C ALA A 106 -2.92 11.64 -26.12
N HIS A 107 -2.48 10.52 -26.72
CA HIS A 107 -2.76 10.13 -28.10
C HIS A 107 -3.15 8.65 -28.21
N GLY A 108 -4.07 8.31 -29.09
CA GLY A 108 -4.57 6.96 -29.34
C GLY A 108 -5.79 6.61 -28.47
N ARG A 109 -6.01 5.29 -28.25
CA ARG A 109 -7.08 4.85 -27.33
C ARG A 109 -6.75 5.36 -25.92
N GLN A 110 -7.58 6.22 -25.38
CA GLN A 110 -7.42 6.84 -24.03
C GLN A 110 -7.56 5.81 -22.89
N ARG A 111 -6.92 4.65 -23.03
CA ARG A 111 -6.99 3.60 -22.03
C ARG A 111 -6.00 3.87 -20.91
N ARG A 112 -6.48 3.81 -19.69
CA ARG A 112 -5.64 3.85 -18.46
C ARG A 112 -5.06 2.48 -18.12
N ILE A 113 -5.57 1.40 -18.66
CA ILE A 113 -5.17 0.02 -18.39
C ILE A 113 -4.26 -0.47 -19.51
N GLU A 114 -3.11 -0.96 -19.15
CA GLU A 114 -2.18 -1.71 -19.98
C GLU A 114 -2.28 -3.20 -19.61
N GLY A 115 -2.26 -4.06 -20.59
CA GLY A 115 -2.69 -5.45 -20.47
C GLY A 115 -4.16 -5.59 -20.85
N ARG A 116 -4.76 -6.72 -20.49
CA ARG A 116 -6.18 -7.02 -20.78
C ARG A 116 -6.88 -7.46 -19.51
N ILE A 117 -8.04 -6.88 -19.25
CA ILE A 117 -9.02 -7.36 -18.28
C ILE A 117 -10.17 -7.95 -19.11
N PRO A 118 -10.40 -9.27 -19.05
CA PRO A 118 -11.59 -9.87 -19.66
C PRO A 118 -12.87 -9.30 -19.02
N ASP A 119 -13.97 -9.30 -19.78
CA ASP A 119 -15.27 -8.91 -19.24
C ASP A 119 -15.64 -9.84 -18.07
N ASP A 120 -16.20 -9.27 -17.01
CA ASP A 120 -16.59 -9.96 -15.78
C ASP A 120 -15.42 -10.63 -15.00
N ALA A 121 -14.17 -10.42 -15.40
CA ALA A 121 -13.02 -10.97 -14.68
C ALA A 121 -12.95 -10.41 -13.25
N SER A 122 -12.65 -11.30 -12.29
CA SER A 122 -12.31 -10.89 -10.92
C SER A 122 -10.91 -10.29 -10.88
N VAL A 123 -10.80 -9.07 -10.35
CA VAL A 123 -9.55 -8.30 -10.37
C VAL A 123 -9.13 -7.90 -8.96
N LEU A 124 -7.87 -8.17 -8.63
CA LEU A 124 -7.24 -7.70 -7.41
C LEU A 124 -6.30 -6.55 -7.72
N VAL A 125 -6.55 -5.38 -7.12
CA VAL A 125 -5.70 -4.20 -7.30
C VAL A 125 -4.55 -4.25 -6.29
N VAL A 126 -3.32 -3.95 -6.74
CA VAL A 126 -2.12 -3.93 -5.88
C VAL A 126 -1.48 -2.55 -5.92
N GLU A 127 -1.30 -1.98 -4.75
CA GLU A 127 -0.60 -0.71 -4.51
C GLU A 127 0.61 -0.94 -3.60
N ASP A 128 1.60 -0.07 -3.60
CA ASP A 128 2.70 -0.09 -2.63
C ASP A 128 2.38 0.70 -1.36
N LEU A 129 1.73 1.85 -1.50
CA LEU A 129 1.42 2.79 -0.44
C LEU A 129 0.03 3.38 -0.60
N VAL A 130 -0.79 3.30 0.45
CA VAL A 130 -2.07 4.02 0.53
C VAL A 130 -1.94 5.18 1.52
N ALA A 131 -1.92 6.41 1.02
CA ALA A 131 -1.99 7.61 1.86
C ALA A 131 -3.45 8.01 2.10
N THR A 132 -4.06 8.74 1.17
CA THR A 132 -5.48 9.13 1.21
C THR A 132 -6.39 8.17 0.43
N GLY A 133 -5.81 7.23 -0.29
CA GLY A 133 -6.55 6.25 -1.09
C GLY A 133 -6.93 6.70 -2.50
N GLY A 134 -6.75 7.98 -2.85
CA GLY A 134 -7.21 8.51 -4.15
C GLY A 134 -6.67 7.75 -5.35
N SER A 135 -5.35 7.49 -5.41
CA SER A 135 -4.71 6.75 -6.51
C SER A 135 -5.26 5.32 -6.65
N ALA A 136 -5.38 4.60 -5.51
CA ALA A 136 -5.88 3.25 -5.50
C ALA A 136 -7.36 3.18 -5.92
N LEU A 137 -8.20 4.08 -5.40
CA LEU A 137 -9.63 4.16 -5.76
C LEU A 137 -9.84 4.58 -7.22
N ASP A 138 -9.00 5.45 -7.75
CA ASP A 138 -8.95 5.79 -9.17
C ASP A 138 -8.63 4.57 -10.04
N ALA A 139 -7.72 3.69 -9.58
CA ALA A 139 -7.39 2.45 -10.26
C ALA A 139 -8.57 1.47 -10.19
N VAL A 140 -9.22 1.33 -9.03
CA VAL A 140 -10.45 0.55 -8.85
C VAL A 140 -11.53 0.99 -9.85
N GLN A 141 -11.77 2.30 -9.97
CA GLN A 141 -12.76 2.83 -10.89
C GLN A 141 -12.38 2.55 -12.37
N ALA A 142 -11.10 2.65 -12.71
CA ALA A 142 -10.63 2.31 -14.06
C ALA A 142 -10.86 0.84 -14.41
N VAL A 143 -10.64 -0.08 -13.46
CA VAL A 143 -10.92 -1.52 -13.62
C VAL A 143 -12.41 -1.77 -13.80
N ARG A 144 -13.26 -1.19 -12.96
CA ARG A 144 -14.72 -1.28 -13.05
C ARG A 144 -15.25 -0.76 -14.39
N ASN A 145 -14.72 0.37 -14.85
CA ASN A 145 -15.08 0.95 -16.16
C ASN A 145 -14.64 0.08 -17.35
N ALA A 146 -13.67 -0.80 -17.13
CA ALA A 146 -13.22 -1.77 -18.14
C ALA A 146 -13.98 -3.10 -18.09
N GLY A 147 -15.04 -3.22 -17.26
CA GLY A 147 -15.86 -4.42 -17.12
C GLY A 147 -15.35 -5.43 -16.10
N GLY A 148 -14.27 -5.11 -15.35
CA GLY A 148 -13.74 -5.99 -14.31
C GLY A 148 -14.49 -5.87 -12.98
N HIS A 149 -14.61 -6.98 -12.28
CA HIS A 149 -15.12 -7.05 -10.91
C HIS A 149 -13.99 -6.95 -9.89
N VAL A 150 -13.90 -5.82 -9.15
CA VAL A 150 -12.82 -5.62 -8.18
C VAL A 150 -13.11 -6.36 -6.88
N LEU A 151 -12.23 -7.30 -6.51
CA LEU A 151 -12.29 -8.04 -5.24
C LEU A 151 -11.87 -7.15 -4.07
N GLY A 152 -10.88 -6.30 -4.26
CA GLY A 152 -10.34 -5.38 -3.28
C GLY A 152 -8.99 -4.81 -3.69
N VAL A 153 -8.37 -4.11 -2.75
CA VAL A 153 -7.02 -3.54 -2.88
C VAL A 153 -6.10 -4.20 -1.85
N LEU A 154 -4.91 -4.62 -2.29
CA LEU A 154 -3.80 -4.98 -1.41
C LEU A 154 -2.74 -3.89 -1.46
N ALA A 155 -2.25 -3.47 -0.28
CA ALA A 155 -1.11 -2.57 -0.20
C ALA A 155 -0.08 -3.06 0.83
N ILE A 156 1.18 -2.63 0.67
CA ILE A 156 2.24 -2.95 1.64
C ILE A 156 2.04 -2.13 2.90
N PHE A 157 1.80 -0.83 2.72
CA PHE A 157 1.70 0.13 3.81
C PHE A 157 0.54 1.08 3.60
N ALA A 158 -0.14 1.45 4.69
CA ALA A 158 -1.09 2.56 4.70
C ALA A 158 -0.84 3.49 5.89
N TYR A 159 -1.10 4.79 5.68
CA TYR A 159 -1.14 5.72 6.81
C TYR A 159 -2.32 5.45 7.75
N ASP A 160 -3.36 4.79 7.25
CA ASP A 160 -4.54 4.37 8.01
C ASP A 160 -5.34 5.54 8.61
N PHE A 161 -5.51 6.62 7.85
CA PHE A 161 -6.35 7.74 8.24
C PHE A 161 -7.84 7.36 8.18
N ASP A 162 -8.66 7.93 9.09
CA ASP A 162 -10.12 7.72 9.12
C ASP A 162 -10.77 8.09 7.78
N ALA A 163 -10.35 9.20 7.18
CA ALA A 163 -10.84 9.63 5.87
C ALA A 163 -10.57 8.59 4.77
N THR A 164 -9.43 7.89 4.84
CA THR A 164 -9.10 6.81 3.89
C THR A 164 -10.01 5.62 4.09
N ARG A 165 -10.24 5.20 5.34
CA ARG A 165 -11.18 4.10 5.65
C ARG A 165 -12.60 4.42 5.16
N THR A 166 -13.07 5.64 5.39
CA THR A 166 -14.37 6.11 4.90
C THR A 166 -14.45 6.06 3.38
N ALA A 167 -13.44 6.59 2.67
CA ALA A 167 -13.43 6.60 1.21
C ALA A 167 -13.48 5.18 0.60
N PHE A 168 -12.78 4.21 1.19
CA PHE A 168 -12.84 2.82 0.74
C PHE A 168 -14.19 2.15 1.05
N ALA A 169 -14.80 2.47 2.20
CA ALA A 169 -16.14 2.00 2.57
C ALA A 169 -17.20 2.56 1.59
N ASP A 170 -17.17 3.86 1.31
CA ASP A 170 -18.08 4.53 0.37
C ASP A 170 -17.92 3.96 -1.05
N ALA A 171 -16.71 3.61 -1.45
CA ALA A 171 -16.42 2.97 -2.72
C ALA A 171 -16.80 1.47 -2.74
N GLN A 172 -17.27 0.91 -1.64
CA GLN A 172 -17.55 -0.53 -1.49
C GLN A 172 -16.38 -1.38 -1.98
N CYS A 173 -15.16 -1.03 -1.55
CA CYS A 173 -13.93 -1.69 -1.95
C CYS A 173 -13.12 -2.10 -0.71
N PRO A 174 -12.97 -3.40 -0.43
CA PRO A 174 -12.11 -3.84 0.66
C PRO A 174 -10.66 -3.38 0.46
N LEU A 175 -10.04 -2.87 1.54
CA LEU A 175 -8.62 -2.55 1.58
C LEU A 175 -7.94 -3.47 2.60
N HIS A 176 -6.95 -4.23 2.15
CA HIS A 176 -6.08 -5.03 3.01
C HIS A 176 -4.65 -4.49 2.91
N VAL A 177 -4.02 -4.26 4.06
CA VAL A 177 -2.65 -3.76 4.12
C VAL A 177 -1.78 -4.69 4.95
N LEU A 178 -0.50 -4.81 4.59
CA LEU A 178 0.42 -5.65 5.33
C LEU A 178 0.82 -5.02 6.66
N THR A 179 0.95 -3.69 6.70
CA THR A 179 1.18 -2.94 7.94
C THR A 179 0.69 -1.50 7.80
N THR A 180 0.56 -0.80 8.93
CA THR A 180 0.03 0.56 9.02
C THR A 180 1.01 1.50 9.71
N PHE A 181 0.78 2.81 9.59
CA PHE A 181 1.57 3.81 10.32
C PHE A 181 1.55 3.61 11.84
N PRO A 182 0.39 3.38 12.52
CA PRO A 182 0.40 3.10 13.94
C PRO A 182 1.28 1.90 14.31
N THR A 183 1.22 0.81 13.56
CA THR A 183 2.07 -0.37 13.79
C THR A 183 3.56 -0.04 13.62
N VAL A 184 3.92 0.73 12.58
CA VAL A 184 5.32 1.15 12.37
C VAL A 184 5.80 2.04 13.53
N ALA A 185 4.96 2.95 14.03
CA ALA A 185 5.29 3.80 15.16
C ALA A 185 5.55 2.97 16.42
N ASP A 186 4.67 2.00 16.71
CA ASP A 186 4.81 1.10 17.86
C ASP A 186 6.08 0.25 17.78
N VAL A 187 6.37 -0.31 16.60
CA VAL A 187 7.60 -1.09 16.35
C VAL A 187 8.86 -0.23 16.45
N ALA A 188 8.83 1.02 15.98
CA ALA A 188 9.96 1.94 16.08
C ALA A 188 10.30 2.26 17.55
N VAL A 189 9.30 2.40 18.42
CA VAL A 189 9.49 2.62 19.86
C VAL A 189 9.93 1.32 20.55
N SER A 190 9.24 0.22 20.34
CA SER A 190 9.54 -1.05 21.02
C SER A 190 10.91 -1.61 20.64
N SER A 191 11.40 -1.33 19.43
CA SER A 191 12.76 -1.71 18.98
C SER A 191 13.86 -0.72 19.43
N GLY A 192 13.53 0.33 20.20
CA GLY A 192 14.48 1.34 20.69
C GLY A 192 15.01 2.30 19.62
N ARG A 193 14.40 2.36 18.44
CA ARG A 193 14.74 3.36 17.40
C ARG A 193 14.23 4.76 17.76
N LEU A 194 13.13 4.81 18.50
CA LEU A 194 12.54 6.03 19.04
C LEU A 194 12.28 5.86 20.54
N ASP A 195 12.27 6.97 21.26
CA ASP A 195 11.88 6.99 22.66
C ASP A 195 10.35 7.02 22.86
N ALA A 196 9.90 6.87 24.10
CA ALA A 196 8.48 6.83 24.43
C ALA A 196 7.76 8.17 24.11
N ASP A 197 8.45 9.30 24.26
CA ASP A 197 7.86 10.62 23.99
C ASP A 197 7.60 10.83 22.50
N ALA A 198 8.41 10.23 21.63
CA ALA A 198 8.20 10.25 20.20
C ALA A 198 6.88 9.60 19.79
N ARG A 199 6.40 8.61 20.55
CA ARG A 199 5.11 7.95 20.28
C ARG A 199 3.95 8.93 20.34
N GLN A 200 3.94 9.83 21.33
CA GLN A 200 2.86 10.82 21.44
C GLN A 200 2.91 11.80 20.28
N LEU A 201 4.10 12.31 19.89
CA LEU A 201 4.25 13.20 18.74
C LEU A 201 3.72 12.57 17.43
N LEU A 202 3.98 11.28 17.25
CA LEU A 202 3.51 10.54 16.08
C LEU A 202 1.98 10.34 16.10
N ALA A 203 1.42 10.06 17.28
CA ALA A 203 -0.03 9.93 17.45
C ALA A 203 -0.74 11.26 17.20
N ASP A 204 -0.21 12.37 17.70
CA ASP A 204 -0.77 13.71 17.48
C ASP A 204 -0.77 14.08 16.00
N TRP A 205 0.32 13.78 15.29
CA TRP A 205 0.37 13.98 13.85
C TRP A 205 -0.67 13.12 13.13
N HIS A 206 -0.80 11.86 13.50
CA HIS A 206 -1.72 10.94 12.83
C HIS A 206 -3.18 11.36 12.98
N GLN A 207 -3.54 11.95 14.12
CA GLN A 207 -4.89 12.47 14.36
C GLN A 207 -5.21 13.74 13.55
N ALA A 208 -4.23 14.65 13.41
CA ALA A 208 -4.42 15.94 12.74
C ALA A 208 -3.25 16.28 11.79
N PRO A 209 -3.04 15.48 10.73
CA PRO A 209 -1.85 15.63 9.87
C PRO A 209 -1.84 16.93 9.06
N ALA A 210 -2.98 17.60 8.90
CA ALA A 210 -3.07 18.89 8.20
C ALA A 210 -2.65 20.07 9.08
N ASP A 211 -2.92 19.96 10.37
CA ASP A 211 -2.75 21.05 11.34
C ASP A 211 -1.50 20.86 12.22
N TRP A 212 -0.80 19.74 12.02
CA TRP A 212 0.38 19.42 12.82
C TRP A 212 1.50 20.40 12.51
N ALA A 213 1.70 21.35 13.41
CA ALA A 213 2.89 22.19 13.41
C ALA A 213 3.99 21.43 14.14
N SER A 214 5.15 21.25 13.53
CA SER A 214 6.32 20.73 14.23
C SER A 214 6.58 21.61 15.45
N SER A 215 6.22 21.10 16.63
CA SER A 215 6.55 21.72 17.91
C SER A 215 8.02 21.44 18.23
N VAL A 216 8.90 21.89 17.34
CA VAL A 216 10.36 21.77 17.51
C VAL A 216 10.99 23.13 17.38
#